data_e3fc6481163d02dbb110f961d7ad2075
#
_entry.id   e3fc6481163d02dbb110f961d7ad2075
#
_cell.length_a   1.000
_cell.length_b   1.000
_cell.length_c   1.000
_cell.angle_alpha   90.00
_cell.angle_beta   90.00
_cell.angle_gamma   90.00
#
_symmetry.space_group_name_H-M   'P 1'
#
loop_
_entity.id
_entity.type
_entity.pdbx_description
1 polymer ?
#
loop_
_entity_poly.entity_id
_entity_poly.type
_entity_poly.pdbx_seq_one_letter_code
_entity_poly.pdbx_strand_id
1 'polypeptide(L)'
;MNNPHTLLKELIHVEKGIIPSHLCDHIVEDIQTREWEKHQWYDNSEDMYVSEKTLELDVQPTIQELQNLLTPIIIWAGDLYTSEYTFPCQRTSIIIGKFSPVRFNRYNKGQIMRQHHDHIYSLFDGKYKGIPVLSYILNFNDDYEGADLFFWKDHVIELGKGDIVMFPSLFLFPHGVTAATKGTRYSGVCWAW
;
A
#
# COMPACT_ATOMS: atom_id res chain seq x y z
N MET A 1 -2.05 -31.63 -6.35
CA MET A 1 -1.42 -30.47 -7.05
C MET A 1 -1.27 -29.36 -6.02
N ASN A 2 -0.06 -28.85 -5.81
CA ASN A 2 0.13 -27.73 -4.90
C ASN A 2 -0.62 -26.50 -5.45
N ASN A 3 -1.39 -25.85 -4.60
CA ASN A 3 -2.05 -24.59 -4.96
C ASN A 3 -0.96 -23.60 -5.44
N PRO A 4 -1.03 -23.08 -6.69
CA PRO A 4 0.02 -22.18 -7.22
C PRO A 4 0.20 -20.92 -6.35
N HIS A 5 -0.82 -20.53 -5.57
CA HIS A 5 -0.73 -19.40 -4.64
C HIS A 5 0.17 -19.69 -3.42
N THR A 6 0.48 -20.95 -3.10
CA THR A 6 1.28 -21.26 -1.91
C THR A 6 2.67 -20.62 -1.96
N LEU A 7 3.34 -20.71 -3.11
CA LEU A 7 4.66 -20.10 -3.30
C LEU A 7 4.57 -18.56 -3.38
N LEU A 8 3.50 -18.03 -3.99
CA LEU A 8 3.32 -16.58 -4.09
C LEU A 8 3.07 -15.92 -2.74
N LYS A 9 2.41 -16.61 -1.81
CA LYS A 9 2.17 -16.10 -0.44
C LYS A 9 3.48 -15.80 0.30
N GLU A 10 4.51 -16.60 0.06
CA GLU A 10 5.83 -16.43 0.67
C GLU A 10 6.52 -15.12 0.24
N LEU A 11 6.10 -14.53 -0.90
CA LEU A 11 6.62 -13.25 -1.38
C LEU A 11 5.85 -12.04 -0.83
N ILE A 12 4.83 -12.26 -0.01
CA ILE A 12 4.14 -11.18 0.73
C ILE A 12 4.79 -11.11 2.10
N HIS A 13 5.55 -10.06 2.33
CA HIS A 13 6.32 -9.87 3.54
C HIS A 13 5.68 -8.82 4.45
N VAL A 14 5.61 -9.11 5.75
CA VAL A 14 5.07 -8.18 6.75
C VAL A 14 6.13 -7.88 7.78
N GLU A 15 6.63 -6.66 7.81
CA GLU A 15 7.45 -6.13 8.89
C GLU A 15 6.57 -5.55 9.99
N LYS A 16 6.65 -6.18 11.16
CA LYS A 16 5.82 -5.83 12.30
C LYS A 16 6.38 -4.66 13.10
N GLY A 17 5.54 -3.62 13.33
CA GLY A 17 5.86 -2.50 14.21
C GLY A 17 7.08 -1.67 13.77
N ILE A 18 7.45 -1.73 12.49
CA ILE A 18 8.62 -1.02 11.95
C ILE A 18 8.43 0.51 11.97
N ILE A 19 7.18 0.99 11.87
CA ILE A 19 6.84 2.40 12.07
C ILE A 19 6.58 2.59 13.56
N PRO A 20 7.36 3.43 14.26
CA PRO A 20 7.14 3.67 15.69
C PRO A 20 5.73 4.16 15.99
N SER A 21 5.10 3.64 17.05
CA SER A 21 3.72 3.94 17.40
C SER A 21 3.43 5.44 17.54
N HIS A 22 4.35 6.20 18.17
CA HIS A 22 4.21 7.66 18.31
C HIS A 22 4.24 8.39 16.95
N LEU A 23 4.97 7.85 15.95
CA LEU A 23 4.98 8.40 14.60
C LEU A 23 3.67 8.08 13.88
N CYS A 24 3.11 6.88 14.09
CA CYS A 24 1.78 6.55 13.58
C CYS A 24 0.72 7.51 14.12
N ASP A 25 0.73 7.78 15.43
CA ASP A 25 -0.19 8.72 16.08
C ASP A 25 -0.05 10.13 15.48
N HIS A 26 1.17 10.64 15.39
CA HIS A 26 1.45 11.92 14.79
C HIS A 26 0.93 12.03 13.34
N ILE A 27 1.16 10.98 12.53
CA ILE A 27 0.69 10.95 11.13
C ILE A 27 -0.84 10.98 11.11
N VAL A 28 -1.52 10.15 11.92
CA VAL A 28 -2.98 10.09 11.93
C VAL A 28 -3.58 11.42 12.40
N GLU A 29 -3.04 12.04 13.45
CA GLU A 29 -3.47 13.36 13.93
C GLU A 29 -3.33 14.43 12.85
N ASP A 30 -2.22 14.44 12.12
CA ASP A 30 -1.96 15.42 11.06
C ASP A 30 -2.92 15.21 9.87
N ILE A 31 -3.00 13.99 9.33
CA ILE A 31 -3.81 13.72 8.13
C ILE A 31 -5.32 13.87 8.37
N GLN A 32 -5.80 13.71 9.60
CA GLN A 32 -7.21 13.95 9.95
C GLN A 32 -7.61 15.42 9.80
N THR A 33 -6.69 16.34 9.94
CA THR A 33 -6.96 17.80 9.83
C THR A 33 -7.04 18.29 8.39
N ARG A 34 -6.72 17.43 7.41
CA ARG A 34 -6.60 17.80 6.00
C ARG A 34 -7.81 17.36 5.19
N GLU A 35 -7.93 17.92 4.00
CA GLU A 35 -8.96 17.53 3.05
C GLU A 35 -8.67 16.16 2.44
N TRP A 36 -9.75 15.41 2.20
CA TRP A 36 -9.73 14.08 1.60
C TRP A 36 -10.54 14.07 0.32
N GLU A 37 -10.01 13.41 -0.70
CA GLU A 37 -10.69 13.19 -1.97
C GLU A 37 -11.14 11.75 -2.09
N LYS A 38 -12.16 11.47 -2.90
CA LYS A 38 -12.55 10.11 -3.22
C LYS A 38 -11.53 9.47 -4.14
N HIS A 39 -11.17 8.22 -3.85
CA HIS A 39 -10.38 7.41 -4.78
C HIS A 39 -11.10 7.28 -6.12
N GLN A 40 -10.35 7.33 -7.21
CA GLN A 40 -10.86 7.22 -8.57
C GLN A 40 -10.15 6.09 -9.31
N TRP A 41 -10.90 5.40 -10.14
CA TRP A 41 -10.41 4.40 -11.06
C TRP A 41 -10.36 4.97 -12.47
N TYR A 42 -9.32 4.61 -13.21
CA TYR A 42 -9.29 4.92 -14.63
C TYR A 42 -10.09 3.89 -15.42
N ASP A 43 -11.12 4.35 -16.12
CA ASP A 43 -11.93 3.51 -17.01
C ASP A 43 -11.39 3.62 -18.44
N ASN A 44 -10.75 2.54 -18.90
CA ASN A 44 -10.19 2.51 -20.26
C ASN A 44 -11.26 2.53 -21.37
N SER A 45 -12.51 2.17 -21.07
CA SER A 45 -13.59 2.16 -22.05
C SER A 45 -14.14 3.55 -22.34
N GLU A 46 -14.10 4.42 -21.34
CA GLU A 46 -14.60 5.80 -21.41
C GLU A 46 -13.48 6.85 -21.44
N ASP A 47 -12.22 6.41 -21.34
CA ASP A 47 -11.02 7.28 -21.28
C ASP A 47 -11.14 8.36 -20.19
N MET A 48 -11.67 7.98 -19.02
CA MET A 48 -11.91 8.90 -17.91
C MET A 48 -11.75 8.24 -16.54
N TYR A 49 -11.54 9.08 -15.52
CA TYR A 49 -11.54 8.63 -14.14
C TYR A 49 -12.97 8.55 -13.59
N VAL A 50 -13.29 7.39 -12.98
CA VAL A 50 -14.59 7.12 -12.37
C VAL A 50 -14.44 6.80 -10.90
N SER A 51 -15.44 7.18 -10.11
CA SER A 51 -15.52 6.87 -8.68
C SER A 51 -16.93 6.45 -8.29
N GLU A 52 -17.04 5.35 -7.57
CA GLU A 52 -18.27 4.92 -6.93
C GLU A 52 -18.34 5.56 -5.53
N LYS A 53 -18.76 6.82 -5.48
CA LYS A 53 -18.64 7.73 -4.32
C LYS A 53 -19.07 7.16 -2.97
N THR A 54 -19.97 6.17 -2.97
CA THR A 54 -20.49 5.57 -1.74
C THR A 54 -19.60 4.45 -1.18
N LEU A 55 -18.84 3.77 -2.04
CA LEU A 55 -18.04 2.60 -1.66
C LEU A 55 -16.54 2.87 -1.63
N GLU A 56 -16.08 3.84 -2.42
CA GLU A 56 -14.64 4.11 -2.52
C GLU A 56 -14.09 4.73 -1.23
N LEU A 57 -12.87 4.31 -0.89
CA LEU A 57 -12.07 4.93 0.17
C LEU A 57 -11.78 6.40 -0.14
N ASP A 58 -11.33 7.12 0.88
CA ASP A 58 -10.82 8.47 0.71
C ASP A 58 -9.29 8.43 0.61
N VAL A 59 -8.74 9.32 -0.21
CA VAL A 59 -7.29 9.43 -0.43
C VAL A 59 -6.82 10.86 -0.24
N GLN A 60 -5.55 11.03 0.15
CA GLN A 60 -4.87 12.31 0.11
C GLN A 60 -3.36 12.13 -0.18
N PRO A 61 -2.71 13.08 -0.86
CA PRO A 61 -1.27 13.05 -1.06
C PRO A 61 -0.54 13.33 0.26
N THR A 62 0.69 12.84 0.37
CA THR A 62 1.57 13.23 1.47
C THR A 62 2.07 14.68 1.30
N ILE A 63 2.46 15.28 2.40
CA ILE A 63 3.27 16.50 2.40
C ILE A 63 4.74 16.16 2.61
N GLN A 64 5.61 17.12 2.28
CA GLN A 64 7.06 16.93 2.34
C GLN A 64 7.55 16.55 3.74
N GLU A 65 6.94 17.10 4.79
CA GLU A 65 7.30 16.82 6.19
C GLU A 65 7.07 15.34 6.52
N LEU A 66 5.85 14.83 6.29
CA LEU A 66 5.53 13.43 6.54
C LEU A 66 6.29 12.48 5.60
N GLN A 67 6.53 12.91 4.36
CA GLN A 67 7.36 12.14 3.42
C GLN A 67 8.78 11.98 3.94
N ASN A 68 9.38 13.03 4.49
CA ASN A 68 10.73 12.98 5.05
C ASN A 68 10.83 12.03 6.26
N LEU A 69 9.77 11.93 7.07
CA LEU A 69 9.71 11.01 8.20
C LEU A 69 9.57 9.54 7.75
N LEU A 70 8.78 9.29 6.71
CA LEU A 70 8.48 7.95 6.22
C LEU A 70 9.56 7.39 5.29
N THR A 71 10.23 8.23 4.51
CA THR A 71 11.20 7.80 3.49
C THR A 71 12.30 6.89 4.05
N PRO A 72 12.98 7.19 5.17
CA PRO A 72 14.01 6.30 5.73
C PRO A 72 13.45 4.92 6.11
N ILE A 73 12.23 4.87 6.62
CA ILE A 73 11.55 3.62 7.03
C ILE A 73 11.21 2.78 5.79
N ILE A 74 10.68 3.41 4.74
CA ILE A 74 10.34 2.75 3.47
C ILE A 74 11.60 2.19 2.79
N ILE A 75 12.69 2.95 2.77
CA ILE A 75 13.97 2.49 2.22
C ILE A 75 14.47 1.28 3.00
N TRP A 76 14.48 1.36 4.34
CA TRP A 76 14.91 0.25 5.18
C TRP A 76 14.04 -0.99 5.01
N ALA A 77 12.72 -0.85 4.96
CA ALA A 77 11.81 -1.95 4.67
C ALA A 77 12.11 -2.60 3.30
N GLY A 78 12.38 -1.78 2.28
CA GLY A 78 12.79 -2.27 0.96
C GLY A 78 14.11 -3.02 0.97
N ASP A 79 15.08 -2.56 1.75
CA ASP A 79 16.37 -3.25 1.91
C ASP A 79 16.19 -4.61 2.62
N LEU A 80 15.32 -4.69 3.64
CA LEU A 80 14.97 -5.95 4.30
C LEU A 80 14.34 -6.91 3.29
N TYR A 81 13.31 -6.47 2.56
CA TYR A 81 12.63 -7.27 1.55
C TYR A 81 13.61 -7.79 0.50
N THR A 82 14.42 -6.91 -0.08
CA THR A 82 15.37 -7.32 -1.13
C THR A 82 16.44 -8.25 -0.60
N SER A 83 16.91 -8.07 0.63
CA SER A 83 17.90 -8.96 1.25
C SER A 83 17.35 -10.35 1.52
N GLU A 84 16.06 -10.48 1.83
CA GLU A 84 15.39 -11.76 2.08
C GLU A 84 15.17 -12.54 0.78
N TYR A 85 14.69 -11.87 -0.27
CA TYR A 85 14.18 -12.55 -1.48
C TYR A 85 15.14 -12.53 -2.67
N THR A 86 16.24 -11.76 -2.60
CA THR A 86 17.26 -11.82 -3.65
C THR A 86 18.46 -12.64 -3.21
N PHE A 87 18.95 -13.50 -4.07
CA PHE A 87 20.28 -14.07 -3.86
C PHE A 87 21.27 -12.90 -3.66
N PRO A 88 22.34 -13.08 -2.85
CA PRO A 88 23.32 -12.03 -2.60
C PRO A 88 24.02 -11.65 -3.90
N CYS A 89 23.29 -10.99 -4.77
CA CYS A 89 23.87 -10.15 -5.82
C CYS A 89 24.54 -8.98 -5.13
N GLN A 90 25.80 -8.76 -5.39
CA GLN A 90 26.62 -7.70 -4.78
C GLN A 90 26.08 -6.26 -4.96
N ARG A 91 24.87 -6.09 -5.49
CA ARG A 91 24.27 -4.79 -5.81
C ARG A 91 22.73 -4.81 -5.70
N THR A 92 22.18 -5.20 -4.56
CA THR A 92 20.73 -5.14 -4.30
C THR A 92 20.17 -3.71 -4.42
N SER A 93 20.97 -2.69 -4.13
CA SER A 93 20.63 -1.27 -4.32
C SER A 93 20.32 -0.84 -5.76
N ILE A 94 20.51 -1.72 -6.74
CA ILE A 94 20.19 -1.44 -8.16
C ILE A 94 18.74 -1.79 -8.49
N ILE A 95 18.10 -2.67 -7.69
CA ILE A 95 16.74 -3.16 -7.98
C ILE A 95 15.69 -2.07 -7.71
N ILE A 96 15.90 -1.26 -6.68
CA ILE A 96 14.99 -0.19 -6.28
C ILE A 96 15.75 1.13 -6.35
N GLY A 97 15.49 1.89 -7.41
CA GLY A 97 16.14 3.18 -7.63
C GLY A 97 15.27 4.39 -7.28
N LYS A 98 13.95 4.20 -7.16
CA LYS A 98 13.00 5.29 -6.94
C LYS A 98 11.83 4.81 -6.10
N PHE A 99 11.27 5.76 -5.34
CA PHE A 99 10.02 5.57 -4.59
C PHE A 99 9.01 6.66 -4.96
N SER A 100 7.74 6.30 -5.03
CA SER A 100 6.68 7.31 -5.12
C SER A 100 6.56 8.07 -3.80
N PRO A 101 5.97 9.27 -3.81
CA PRO A 101 5.39 9.83 -2.59
C PRO A 101 4.37 8.85 -1.99
N VAL A 102 4.22 8.89 -0.66
CA VAL A 102 3.17 8.14 0.02
C VAL A 102 1.82 8.77 -0.31
N ARG A 103 0.85 7.95 -0.67
CA ARG A 103 -0.55 8.34 -0.73
C ARG A 103 -1.24 7.79 0.50
N PHE A 104 -1.85 8.65 1.30
CA PHE A 104 -2.64 8.22 2.44
C PHE A 104 -4.03 7.77 2.01
N ASN A 105 -4.51 6.72 2.65
CA ASN A 105 -5.81 6.11 2.44
C ASN A 105 -6.59 6.11 3.76
N ARG A 106 -7.87 6.46 3.70
CA ARG A 106 -8.82 6.39 4.81
C ARG A 106 -10.00 5.52 4.43
N TYR A 107 -10.29 4.54 5.28
CA TYR A 107 -11.43 3.64 5.12
C TYR A 107 -12.42 3.90 6.25
N ASN A 108 -13.43 4.71 5.98
CA ASN A 108 -14.57 4.88 6.87
C ASN A 108 -15.52 3.70 6.73
N LYS A 109 -16.49 3.58 7.67
CA LYS A 109 -17.47 2.49 7.67
C LYS A 109 -18.11 2.30 6.29
N GLY A 110 -18.06 1.07 5.78
CA GLY A 110 -18.60 0.67 4.49
C GLY A 110 -17.67 0.89 3.29
N GLN A 111 -16.57 1.64 3.45
CA GLN A 111 -15.62 1.89 2.37
C GLN A 111 -14.69 0.71 2.14
N ILE A 112 -14.33 0.51 0.87
CA ILE A 112 -13.51 -0.60 0.38
C ILE A 112 -12.40 -0.11 -0.54
N MET A 113 -11.44 -0.99 -0.81
CA MET A 113 -10.62 -0.95 -2.02
C MET A 113 -10.95 -2.19 -2.84
N ARG A 114 -11.46 -2.01 -4.05
CA ARG A 114 -11.78 -3.13 -4.94
C ARG A 114 -10.53 -3.94 -5.22
N GLN A 115 -10.71 -5.22 -5.50
CA GLN A 115 -9.61 -6.08 -5.90
C GLN A 115 -9.00 -5.58 -7.21
N HIS A 116 -7.69 -5.36 -7.20
CA HIS A 116 -6.89 -4.87 -8.32
C HIS A 116 -5.47 -5.40 -8.23
N HIS A 117 -4.65 -5.05 -9.17
CA HIS A 117 -3.20 -5.25 -9.15
C HIS A 117 -2.48 -3.96 -9.52
N ASP A 118 -1.26 -3.80 -9.04
CA ASP A 118 -0.44 -2.59 -9.24
C ASP A 118 0.41 -2.63 -10.52
N HIS A 119 0.29 -3.67 -11.31
CA HIS A 119 0.99 -3.86 -12.58
C HIS A 119 0.38 -3.00 -13.69
N ILE A 120 0.49 -1.67 -13.55
CA ILE A 120 -0.13 -0.70 -14.45
C ILE A 120 0.92 0.29 -14.92
N TYR A 121 1.21 0.28 -16.24
CA TYR A 121 2.21 1.16 -16.85
C TYR A 121 1.86 2.65 -16.72
N SER A 122 0.58 2.98 -16.74
CA SER A 122 0.06 4.35 -16.66
C SER A 122 -0.26 4.80 -15.23
N LEU A 123 0.14 4.02 -14.21
CA LEU A 123 -0.12 4.37 -12.81
C LEU A 123 0.47 5.75 -12.43
N PHE A 124 1.58 6.11 -13.07
CA PHE A 124 2.28 7.38 -12.86
C PHE A 124 2.79 7.98 -14.16
N ASP A 125 3.02 9.28 -14.12
CA ASP A 125 3.58 10.06 -15.22
C ASP A 125 4.98 10.63 -14.91
N GLY A 126 5.61 11.22 -15.91
CA GLY A 126 6.90 11.89 -15.79
C GLY A 126 8.00 10.94 -15.31
N LYS A 127 8.71 11.34 -14.25
CA LYS A 127 9.85 10.58 -13.71
C LYS A 127 9.47 9.24 -13.08
N TYR A 128 8.20 9.04 -12.75
CA TYR A 128 7.67 7.79 -12.18
C TYR A 128 6.97 6.91 -13.20
N LYS A 129 6.96 7.32 -14.48
CA LYS A 129 6.34 6.53 -15.53
C LYS A 129 7.00 5.16 -15.65
N GLY A 130 6.19 4.11 -15.61
CA GLY A 130 6.64 2.72 -15.68
C GLY A 130 5.78 1.80 -14.82
N ILE A 131 6.10 0.53 -14.84
CA ILE A 131 5.48 -0.47 -13.99
C ILE A 131 6.31 -0.56 -12.70
N PRO A 132 5.72 -0.36 -11.51
CA PRO A 132 6.45 -0.54 -10.26
C PRO A 132 6.87 -2.00 -10.08
N VAL A 133 7.95 -2.23 -9.35
CA VAL A 133 8.45 -3.58 -9.04
C VAL A 133 8.01 -4.04 -7.66
N LEU A 134 7.84 -3.13 -6.71
CA LEU A 134 7.46 -3.42 -5.34
C LEU A 134 6.40 -2.44 -4.83
N SER A 135 5.38 -2.98 -4.18
CA SER A 135 4.31 -2.24 -3.51
C SER A 135 4.48 -2.31 -2.01
N TYR A 136 4.18 -1.20 -1.33
CA TYR A 136 4.23 -1.04 0.11
C TYR A 136 2.87 -0.60 0.62
N ILE A 137 2.38 -1.25 1.67
CA ILE A 137 1.20 -0.82 2.42
C ILE A 137 1.61 -0.59 3.87
N LEU A 138 1.50 0.65 4.34
CA LEU A 138 1.80 1.08 5.69
C LEU A 138 0.50 1.14 6.49
N ASN A 139 0.46 0.57 7.70
CA ASN A 139 -0.73 0.59 8.55
C ASN A 139 -0.50 1.48 9.77
N PHE A 140 -1.31 2.54 9.94
CA PHE A 140 -1.05 3.56 10.96
C PHE A 140 -1.88 3.41 12.24
N ASN A 141 -2.96 2.61 12.23
CA ASN A 141 -3.78 2.34 13.41
C ASN A 141 -4.33 0.91 13.39
N ASP A 142 -4.89 0.47 14.50
CA ASP A 142 -5.49 -0.86 14.70
C ASP A 142 -6.80 -0.83 15.50
N ASP A 143 -7.35 0.36 15.75
CA ASP A 143 -8.59 0.59 16.48
C ASP A 143 -9.84 0.57 15.59
N TYR A 144 -9.86 -0.35 14.62
CA TYR A 144 -10.96 -0.56 13.67
C TYR A 144 -11.32 -2.06 13.55
N GLU A 145 -12.49 -2.34 12.94
CA GLU A 145 -12.92 -3.70 12.60
C GLU A 145 -13.27 -3.78 11.10
N GLY A 146 -12.96 -4.90 10.46
CA GLY A 146 -13.01 -5.02 9.01
C GLY A 146 -11.88 -4.24 8.34
N ALA A 147 -12.09 -3.73 7.14
CA ALA A 147 -11.05 -3.10 6.33
C ALA A 147 -9.80 -3.97 6.17
N ASP A 148 -10.00 -5.29 6.08
CA ASP A 148 -8.92 -6.27 6.00
C ASP A 148 -8.24 -6.22 4.63
N LEU A 149 -6.92 -6.15 4.62
CA LEU A 149 -6.15 -6.37 3.41
C LEU A 149 -6.20 -7.85 3.02
N PHE A 150 -6.60 -8.15 1.80
CA PHE A 150 -6.63 -9.52 1.31
C PHE A 150 -5.96 -9.63 -0.06
N PHE A 151 -5.38 -10.80 -0.32
CA PHE A 151 -4.85 -11.18 -1.62
C PHE A 151 -5.66 -12.33 -2.21
N TRP A 152 -5.76 -12.36 -3.54
CA TRP A 152 -6.54 -13.34 -4.32
C TRP A 152 -8.00 -13.35 -3.87
N LYS A 153 -8.44 -14.43 -3.24
CA LYS A 153 -9.83 -14.57 -2.79
C LYS A 153 -9.96 -14.53 -1.27
N ASP A 154 -9.01 -15.09 -0.56
CA ASP A 154 -9.17 -15.46 0.85
C ASP A 154 -7.91 -15.35 1.71
N HIS A 155 -6.81 -14.86 1.15
CA HIS A 155 -5.58 -14.68 1.91
C HIS A 155 -5.57 -13.31 2.60
N VAL A 156 -6.12 -13.26 3.80
CA VAL A 156 -6.14 -12.06 4.64
C VAL A 156 -4.79 -11.86 5.33
N ILE A 157 -4.32 -10.63 5.36
CA ILE A 157 -3.11 -10.21 6.07
C ILE A 157 -3.51 -9.50 7.36
N GLU A 158 -3.14 -10.07 8.47
CA GLU A 158 -3.31 -9.45 9.78
C GLU A 158 -2.31 -8.31 9.98
N LEU A 159 -2.80 -7.11 10.22
CA LEU A 159 -2.01 -5.90 10.37
C LEU A 159 -2.30 -5.22 11.69
N GLY A 160 -1.23 -4.91 12.41
CA GLY A 160 -1.25 -4.04 13.58
C GLY A 160 -0.77 -2.62 13.23
N LYS A 161 -0.85 -1.74 14.20
CA LYS A 161 -0.32 -0.38 14.11
C LYS A 161 1.21 -0.40 13.93
N GLY A 162 1.68 0.30 12.90
CA GLY A 162 3.09 0.40 12.58
C GLY A 162 3.63 -0.70 11.66
N ASP A 163 2.79 -1.63 11.21
CA ASP A 163 3.19 -2.68 10.28
C ASP A 163 3.34 -2.15 8.86
N ILE A 164 4.26 -2.74 8.11
CA ILE A 164 4.41 -2.53 6.65
C ILE A 164 4.30 -3.86 5.93
N VAL A 165 3.45 -3.92 4.93
CA VAL A 165 3.38 -5.04 3.98
C VAL A 165 4.11 -4.69 2.71
N MET A 166 4.93 -5.61 2.22
CA MET A 166 5.63 -5.49 0.95
C MET A 166 5.34 -6.70 0.07
N PHE A 167 5.14 -6.47 -1.21
CA PHE A 167 4.88 -7.54 -2.18
C PHE A 167 5.22 -7.07 -3.61
N PRO A 168 5.52 -8.01 -4.53
CA PRO A 168 5.77 -7.64 -5.93
C PRO A 168 4.55 -6.97 -6.56
N SER A 169 4.75 -5.85 -7.26
CA SER A 169 3.68 -5.11 -7.96
C SER A 169 3.20 -5.82 -9.24
N LEU A 170 3.28 -7.15 -9.29
CA LEU A 170 2.94 -7.94 -10.46
C LEU A 170 1.43 -8.24 -10.51
N PHE A 171 0.90 -8.47 -11.72
CA PHE A 171 -0.49 -8.91 -11.91
C PHE A 171 -0.83 -10.24 -11.19
N LEU A 172 0.18 -10.99 -10.75
CA LEU A 172 0.03 -12.21 -9.95
C LEU A 172 -0.41 -11.95 -8.50
N PHE A 173 -0.39 -10.70 -8.04
CA PHE A 173 -0.74 -10.28 -6.68
C PHE A 173 -2.00 -9.39 -6.66
N PRO A 174 -3.17 -9.90 -7.14
CA PRO A 174 -4.41 -9.15 -7.00
C PRO A 174 -4.76 -9.04 -5.52
N HIS A 175 -5.03 -7.82 -5.07
CA HIS A 175 -5.33 -7.50 -3.68
C HIS A 175 -6.42 -6.44 -3.57
N GLY A 176 -7.00 -6.34 -2.38
CA GLY A 176 -8.05 -5.37 -2.08
C GLY A 176 -8.20 -5.20 -0.57
N VAL A 177 -9.13 -4.34 -0.19
CA VAL A 177 -9.47 -4.11 1.22
C VAL A 177 -10.97 -4.27 1.40
N THR A 178 -11.36 -5.11 2.36
CA THR A 178 -12.78 -5.35 2.70
C THR A 178 -13.42 -4.09 3.30
N ALA A 179 -14.74 -4.09 3.45
CA ALA A 179 -15.44 -2.96 4.06
C ALA A 179 -15.05 -2.81 5.55
N ALA A 180 -14.76 -1.59 5.96
CA ALA A 180 -14.67 -1.27 7.38
C ALA A 180 -16.05 -1.42 8.02
N THR A 181 -16.14 -2.13 9.14
CA THR A 181 -17.40 -2.38 9.87
C THR A 181 -17.55 -1.48 11.08
N LYS A 182 -16.42 -1.12 11.71
CA LYS A 182 -16.34 -0.22 12.86
C LYS A 182 -15.02 0.55 12.87
N GLY A 183 -15.05 1.78 13.37
CA GLY A 183 -13.88 2.66 13.39
C GLY A 183 -13.51 3.15 11.99
N THR A 184 -12.28 3.65 11.86
CA THR A 184 -11.71 4.13 10.61
C THR A 184 -10.28 3.61 10.49
N ARG A 185 -9.95 2.95 9.39
CA ARG A 185 -8.57 2.54 9.11
C ARG A 185 -7.83 3.65 8.38
N TYR A 186 -6.62 3.95 8.84
CA TYR A 186 -5.66 4.82 8.17
C TYR A 186 -4.46 4.01 7.69
N SER A 187 -4.13 4.13 6.42
CA SER A 187 -2.97 3.47 5.83
C SER A 187 -2.27 4.38 4.83
N GLY A 188 -1.08 3.98 4.43
CA GLY A 188 -0.33 4.62 3.35
C GLY A 188 0.01 3.61 2.27
N VAL A 189 0.11 4.04 1.02
CA VAL A 189 0.63 3.23 -0.06
C VAL A 189 1.77 3.95 -0.76
N CYS A 190 2.78 3.19 -1.13
CA CYS A 190 3.96 3.67 -1.84
C CYS A 190 4.41 2.58 -2.82
N TRP A 191 5.03 2.97 -3.91
CA TRP A 191 5.55 2.06 -4.92
C TRP A 191 7.01 2.34 -5.20
N ALA A 192 7.76 1.30 -5.58
CA ALA A 192 9.16 1.37 -5.94
C ALA A 192 9.42 0.87 -7.37
N TRP A 193 10.44 1.46 -8.04
CA TRP A 193 10.92 1.11 -9.38
C TRP A 193 12.39 0.74 -9.38
#